data_159c5189d6297385d2f1342cce34da49
#
_entry.id   159c5189d6297385d2f1342cce34da49
#
_cell.length_a   1.000
_cell.length_b   1.000
_cell.length_c   1.000
_cell.angle_alpha   90.00
_cell.angle_beta   90.00
_cell.angle_gamma   90.00
#
_symmetry.space_group_name_H-M   'P 1'
#
loop_
_entity.id
_entity.type
_entity.pdbx_description
1 polymer ?
#
loop_
_entity_poly.entity_id
_entity_poly.type
_entity_poly.pdbx_seq_one_letter_code
_entity_poly.pdbx_strand_id
1 'polypeptide(L)'
;ANSTPVVIGAMLISPLLGPILGLGFSIATNDVETLKNSFINFLVMVFLSVITAYIFFAIIPINDESSELLSRSSFDIRDVLIAFFGGLALIIAKTKKENISSAIFGVAIATALMPPLCTVGFGLAEKNMDYAGGAIFLFVINSIYIIIATYIVLKILRFPLLNYANSSRRTFINRIVTIISILILIPAVIKFNDVIKESSFNSQSKDFLNNELVGLPNYDLLIERSSFNYNDGDSKITINTYGQKPLSDETIS
;
A
#
# COMPACT_ATOMS: atom_id res chain seq x y z
N ALA A 1 14.58 16.83 -0.52
CA ALA A 1 13.77 18.03 -0.36
C ALA A 1 12.35 17.61 0.10
N ASN A 2 11.95 18.01 1.29
CA ASN A 2 10.61 17.78 1.83
C ASN A 2 9.58 18.69 1.15
N SER A 3 9.46 18.58 -0.19
CA SER A 3 8.49 19.36 -0.96
C SER A 3 7.37 18.44 -1.45
N THR A 4 6.26 18.43 -0.75
CA THR A 4 5.06 17.65 -1.09
C THR A 4 4.60 17.85 -2.54
N PRO A 5 4.58 19.08 -3.13
CA PRO A 5 4.19 19.27 -4.52
C PRO A 5 5.13 18.58 -5.53
N VAL A 6 6.43 18.57 -5.25
CA VAL A 6 7.43 17.91 -6.13
C VAL A 6 7.25 16.39 -6.05
N VAL A 7 7.03 15.85 -4.86
CA VAL A 7 6.78 14.42 -4.65
C VAL A 7 5.51 13.99 -5.38
N ILE A 8 4.41 14.73 -5.24
CA ILE A 8 3.16 14.47 -5.96
C ILE A 8 3.37 14.54 -7.47
N GLY A 9 4.07 15.55 -7.97
CA GLY A 9 4.38 15.68 -9.39
C GLY A 9 5.16 14.48 -9.96
N ALA A 10 6.14 14.00 -9.23
CA ALA A 10 6.92 12.80 -9.60
C ALA A 10 6.07 11.52 -9.61
N MET A 11 5.13 11.39 -8.68
CA MET A 11 4.22 10.26 -8.59
C MET A 11 3.25 10.17 -9.77
N LEU A 12 2.90 11.30 -10.39
CA LEU A 12 2.02 11.37 -11.56
C LEU A 12 2.58 10.67 -12.81
N ILE A 13 3.90 10.52 -12.89
CA ILE A 13 4.59 9.89 -14.03
C ILE A 13 4.60 8.35 -13.89
N SER A 14 3.86 7.78 -12.93
CA SER A 14 3.89 6.33 -12.68
C SER A 14 3.32 5.52 -13.85
N PRO A 15 4.10 4.64 -14.48
CA PRO A 15 3.62 3.77 -15.56
C PRO A 15 2.82 2.56 -15.05
N LEU A 16 2.72 2.36 -13.71
CA LEU A 16 2.15 1.17 -13.08
C LEU A 16 0.62 1.14 -13.13
N LEU A 17 -0.02 2.31 -13.21
CA LEU A 17 -1.47 2.42 -13.14
C LEU A 17 -2.18 1.64 -14.25
N GLY A 18 -1.69 1.73 -15.48
CA GLY A 18 -2.24 1.01 -16.64
C GLY A 18 -2.26 -0.51 -16.44
N PRO A 19 -1.12 -1.14 -16.20
CA PRO A 19 -1.02 -2.58 -15.96
C PRO A 19 -1.87 -3.07 -14.79
N ILE A 20 -1.92 -2.36 -13.66
CA ILE A 20 -2.72 -2.76 -12.48
C ILE A 20 -4.23 -2.72 -12.80
N LEU A 21 -4.71 -1.64 -13.42
CA LEU A 21 -6.10 -1.57 -13.87
C LEU A 21 -6.41 -2.63 -14.94
N GLY A 22 -5.46 -2.91 -15.83
CA GLY A 22 -5.56 -3.97 -16.82
C GLY A 22 -5.71 -5.35 -16.20
N LEU A 23 -5.02 -5.63 -15.09
CA LEU A 23 -5.21 -6.87 -14.32
C LEU A 23 -6.63 -6.97 -13.76
N GLY A 24 -7.13 -5.94 -13.09
CA GLY A 24 -8.49 -5.92 -12.56
C GLY A 24 -9.55 -6.03 -13.65
N PHE A 25 -9.36 -5.32 -14.77
CA PHE A 25 -10.25 -5.37 -15.92
C PHE A 25 -10.29 -6.77 -16.55
N SER A 26 -9.13 -7.36 -16.82
CA SER A 26 -9.04 -8.67 -17.47
C SER A 26 -9.65 -9.79 -16.64
N ILE A 27 -9.46 -9.74 -15.31
CA ILE A 27 -10.13 -10.66 -14.38
C ILE A 27 -11.65 -10.46 -14.42
N ALA A 28 -12.14 -9.22 -14.43
CA ALA A 28 -13.57 -8.91 -14.46
C ALA A 28 -14.26 -9.36 -15.75
N THR A 29 -13.56 -9.28 -16.89
CA THR A 29 -14.08 -9.58 -18.23
C THR A 29 -13.72 -10.99 -18.75
N ASN A 30 -12.95 -11.77 -17.98
CA ASN A 30 -12.41 -13.07 -18.39
C ASN A 30 -11.49 -13.01 -19.61
N ASP A 31 -10.71 -11.95 -19.75
CA ASP A 31 -9.77 -11.75 -20.84
C ASP A 31 -8.37 -12.22 -20.47
N VAL A 32 -8.02 -13.46 -20.82
CA VAL A 32 -6.74 -14.08 -20.48
C VAL A 32 -5.56 -13.46 -21.23
N GLU A 33 -5.78 -12.98 -22.43
CA GLU A 33 -4.71 -12.35 -23.22
C GLU A 33 -4.33 -11.01 -22.61
N THR A 34 -5.31 -10.18 -22.31
CA THR A 34 -5.09 -8.91 -21.58
C THR A 34 -4.52 -9.17 -20.20
N LEU A 35 -4.96 -10.23 -19.49
CA LEU A 35 -4.41 -10.61 -18.18
C LEU A 35 -2.91 -10.89 -18.25
N LYS A 36 -2.50 -11.73 -19.20
CA LYS A 36 -1.09 -12.09 -19.42
C LYS A 36 -0.24 -10.85 -19.76
N ASN A 37 -0.71 -10.04 -20.70
CA ASN A 37 0.01 -8.86 -21.13
C ASN A 37 0.12 -7.82 -20.01
N SER A 38 -0.96 -7.58 -19.26
CA SER A 38 -0.96 -6.68 -18.11
C SER A 38 -0.04 -7.18 -17.00
N PHE A 39 -0.01 -8.48 -16.74
CA PHE A 39 0.88 -9.06 -15.74
C PHE A 39 2.37 -8.93 -16.10
N ILE A 40 2.72 -9.22 -17.36
CA ILE A 40 4.09 -9.05 -17.84
C ILE A 40 4.50 -7.58 -17.77
N ASN A 41 3.67 -6.67 -18.26
CA ASN A 41 3.93 -5.24 -18.19
C ASN A 41 4.06 -4.74 -16.75
N PHE A 42 3.21 -5.22 -15.84
CA PHE A 42 3.31 -4.92 -14.42
C PHE A 42 4.66 -5.32 -13.83
N LEU A 43 5.11 -6.57 -14.07
CA LEU A 43 6.40 -7.06 -13.59
C LEU A 43 7.58 -6.27 -14.16
N VAL A 44 7.56 -5.97 -15.46
CA VAL A 44 8.60 -5.17 -16.12
C VAL A 44 8.69 -3.79 -15.51
N MET A 45 7.55 -3.12 -15.29
CA MET A 45 7.51 -1.78 -14.72
C MET A 45 7.97 -1.76 -13.25
N VAL A 46 7.58 -2.76 -12.45
CA VAL A 46 8.06 -2.92 -11.07
C VAL A 46 9.58 -3.08 -11.05
N PHE A 47 10.10 -3.98 -11.87
CA PHE A 47 11.53 -4.26 -11.94
C PHE A 47 12.33 -3.02 -12.38
N LEU A 48 11.89 -2.32 -13.42
CA LEU A 48 12.52 -1.08 -13.88
C LEU A 48 12.49 0.01 -12.80
N SER A 49 11.36 0.17 -12.10
CA SER A 49 11.23 1.16 -11.02
C SER A 49 12.20 0.88 -9.87
N VAL A 50 12.29 -0.37 -9.43
CA VAL A 50 13.19 -0.77 -8.35
C VAL A 50 14.66 -0.61 -8.76
N ILE A 51 15.03 -1.04 -9.97
CA ILE A 51 16.40 -0.90 -10.46
C ILE A 51 16.79 0.58 -10.59
N THR A 52 15.91 1.40 -11.15
CA THR A 52 16.18 2.84 -11.30
C THR A 52 16.39 3.51 -9.93
N ALA A 53 15.52 3.19 -8.96
CA ALA A 53 15.66 3.69 -7.60
C ALA A 53 16.95 3.18 -6.93
N TYR A 54 17.25 1.89 -7.07
CA TYR A 54 18.50 1.31 -6.56
C TYR A 54 19.75 1.99 -7.11
N ILE A 55 19.83 2.16 -8.44
CA ILE A 55 20.97 2.82 -9.09
C ILE A 55 21.09 4.27 -8.61
N PHE A 56 19.96 4.99 -8.50
CA PHE A 56 19.94 6.36 -8.02
C PHE A 56 20.55 6.48 -6.62
N PHE A 57 20.06 5.68 -5.66
CA PHE A 57 20.54 5.73 -4.28
C PHE A 57 21.95 5.14 -4.11
N ALA A 58 22.36 4.19 -4.95
CA ALA A 58 23.71 3.64 -4.92
C ALA A 58 24.78 4.63 -5.45
N ILE A 59 24.41 5.50 -6.41
CA ILE A 59 25.35 6.49 -6.98
C ILE A 59 25.37 7.77 -6.15
N ILE A 60 24.22 8.22 -5.66
CA ILE A 60 24.11 9.47 -4.90
C ILE A 60 24.00 9.11 -3.41
N PRO A 61 25.05 9.30 -2.61
CA PRO A 61 25.02 8.97 -1.19
C PRO A 61 24.17 10.02 -0.44
N ILE A 62 22.87 9.82 -0.44
CA ILE A 62 21.91 10.58 0.37
C ILE A 62 21.78 9.84 1.69
N ASN A 63 22.62 10.17 2.65
CA ASN A 63 22.63 9.54 3.97
C ASN A 63 21.46 9.98 4.88
N ASP A 64 20.68 10.97 4.45
CA ASP A 64 19.55 11.46 5.22
C ASP A 64 18.29 10.64 4.88
N GLU A 65 17.85 9.84 5.82
CA GLU A 65 16.55 9.18 5.76
C GLU A 65 15.45 10.24 5.73
N SER A 66 14.81 10.43 4.57
CA SER A 66 13.69 11.36 4.49
C SER A 66 12.48 10.76 5.22
N SER A 67 11.69 11.63 5.86
CA SER A 67 10.44 11.22 6.52
C SER A 67 9.49 10.47 5.58
N GLU A 68 9.51 10.79 4.29
CA GLU A 68 8.73 10.10 3.25
C GLU A 68 9.19 8.66 3.01
N LEU A 69 10.49 8.38 3.03
CA LEU A 69 11.02 7.02 2.90
C LEU A 69 10.66 6.18 4.14
N LEU A 70 10.83 6.75 5.34
CA LEU A 70 10.49 6.08 6.59
C LEU A 70 9.01 5.76 6.69
N SER A 71 8.13 6.69 6.29
CA SER A 71 6.68 6.47 6.33
C SER A 71 6.21 5.34 5.40
N ARG A 72 6.99 4.97 4.38
CA ARG A 72 6.67 3.90 3.42
C ARG A 72 7.40 2.57 3.71
N SER A 73 8.23 2.52 4.73
CA SER A 73 8.85 1.27 5.21
C SER A 73 7.94 0.48 6.14
N SER A 74 6.91 1.12 6.69
CA SER A 74 5.93 0.51 7.59
C SER A 74 4.53 0.52 6.97
N PHE A 75 3.76 -0.48 7.31
CA PHE A 75 2.39 -0.63 6.85
C PHE A 75 1.44 0.27 7.65
N ASP A 76 0.57 1.04 6.95
CA ASP A 76 -0.49 1.82 7.57
C ASP A 76 -1.84 1.46 6.91
N ILE A 77 -2.87 1.26 7.74
CA ILE A 77 -4.25 1.00 7.26
C ILE A 77 -4.75 2.10 6.33
N ARG A 78 -4.34 3.35 6.57
CA ARG A 78 -4.74 4.49 5.75
C ARG A 78 -4.32 4.33 4.29
N ASP A 79 -3.12 3.76 4.05
CA ASP A 79 -2.63 3.52 2.68
C ASP A 79 -3.50 2.51 1.95
N VAL A 80 -3.94 1.45 2.62
CA VAL A 80 -4.85 0.44 2.05
C VAL A 80 -6.22 1.02 1.74
N LEU A 81 -6.78 1.81 2.66
CA LEU A 81 -8.07 2.46 2.42
C LEU A 81 -7.98 3.46 1.25
N ILE A 82 -6.89 4.22 1.16
CA ILE A 82 -6.62 5.11 0.01
C ILE A 82 -6.52 4.30 -1.28
N ALA A 83 -5.78 3.20 -1.28
CA ALA A 83 -5.63 2.35 -2.46
C ALA A 83 -6.98 1.75 -2.90
N PHE A 84 -7.79 1.27 -1.97
CA PHE A 84 -9.08 0.67 -2.26
C PHE A 84 -10.11 1.70 -2.74
N PHE A 85 -10.38 2.74 -1.94
CA PHE A 85 -11.39 3.75 -2.30
C PHE A 85 -10.93 4.62 -3.46
N GLY A 86 -9.64 4.94 -3.55
CA GLY A 86 -9.05 5.60 -4.70
C GLY A 86 -9.20 4.76 -5.97
N GLY A 87 -8.99 3.45 -5.87
CA GLY A 87 -9.22 2.49 -6.96
C GLY A 87 -10.67 2.45 -7.43
N LEU A 88 -11.63 2.40 -6.49
CA LEU A 88 -13.06 2.48 -6.80
C LEU A 88 -13.39 3.79 -7.55
N ALA A 89 -12.96 4.92 -6.99
CA ALA A 89 -13.24 6.23 -7.57
C ALA A 89 -12.63 6.41 -8.97
N LEU A 90 -11.39 5.96 -9.17
CA LEU A 90 -10.72 6.03 -10.47
C LEU A 90 -11.43 5.22 -11.54
N ILE A 91 -11.80 3.97 -11.26
CA ILE A 91 -12.43 3.14 -12.27
C ILE A 91 -13.85 3.64 -12.61
N ILE A 92 -14.58 4.19 -11.63
CA ILE A 92 -15.86 4.84 -11.87
C ILE A 92 -15.67 6.08 -12.76
N ALA A 93 -14.68 6.93 -12.49
CA ALA A 93 -14.36 8.09 -13.30
C ALA A 93 -13.96 7.71 -14.73
N LYS A 94 -13.15 6.66 -14.90
CA LYS A 94 -12.77 6.15 -16.23
C LYS A 94 -13.95 5.60 -17.03
N THR A 95 -14.93 4.99 -16.38
CA THR A 95 -16.12 4.46 -17.06
C THR A 95 -17.09 5.56 -17.50
N LYS A 96 -17.08 6.72 -16.84
CA LYS A 96 -17.92 7.88 -17.18
C LYS A 96 -17.33 8.82 -18.26
N LYS A 97 -16.17 8.51 -18.82
CA LYS A 97 -15.43 9.36 -19.78
C LYS A 97 -15.08 10.77 -19.27
N GLU A 98 -15.02 10.95 -17.95
CA GLU A 98 -14.62 12.21 -17.34
C GLU A 98 -13.08 12.25 -17.21
N ASN A 99 -12.42 13.08 -18.03
CA ASN A 99 -10.97 13.13 -18.09
C ASN A 99 -10.33 13.77 -16.84
N ILE A 100 -10.94 14.82 -16.28
CA ILE A 100 -10.38 15.57 -15.14
C ILE A 100 -10.44 14.73 -13.86
N SER A 101 -11.60 14.15 -13.56
CA SER A 101 -11.78 13.30 -12.37
C SER A 101 -10.86 12.09 -12.41
N SER A 102 -10.67 11.46 -13.57
CA SER A 102 -9.79 10.30 -13.72
C SER A 102 -8.32 10.65 -13.49
N ALA A 103 -7.88 11.87 -13.83
CA ALA A 103 -6.54 12.34 -13.56
C ALA A 103 -6.31 12.51 -12.05
N ILE A 104 -7.24 13.16 -11.33
CA ILE A 104 -7.13 13.39 -9.87
C ILE A 104 -7.04 12.05 -9.11
N PHE A 105 -7.93 11.10 -9.42
CA PHE A 105 -7.90 9.79 -8.78
C PHE A 105 -6.68 8.95 -9.19
N GLY A 106 -6.17 9.14 -10.41
CA GLY A 106 -4.92 8.55 -10.85
C GLY A 106 -3.72 8.99 -10.00
N VAL A 107 -3.70 10.27 -9.60
CA VAL A 107 -2.69 10.81 -8.67
C VAL A 107 -2.76 10.10 -7.33
N ALA A 108 -3.95 10.01 -6.72
CA ALA A 108 -4.13 9.38 -5.42
C ALA A 108 -3.62 7.92 -5.42
N ILE A 109 -3.86 7.16 -6.49
CA ILE A 109 -3.36 5.79 -6.61
C ILE A 109 -1.84 5.75 -6.84
N ALA A 110 -1.31 6.67 -7.65
CA ALA A 110 0.12 6.75 -7.88
C ALA A 110 0.89 7.02 -6.58
N THR A 111 0.30 7.77 -5.62
CA THR A 111 0.89 7.98 -4.29
C THR A 111 0.97 6.71 -3.45
N ALA A 112 0.11 5.75 -3.71
CA ALA A 112 0.10 4.45 -3.02
C ALA A 112 1.09 3.43 -3.62
N LEU A 113 1.55 3.62 -4.87
CA LEU A 113 2.32 2.62 -5.60
C LEU A 113 3.79 2.98 -5.80
N MET A 114 4.10 4.21 -6.22
CA MET A 114 5.49 4.58 -6.57
C MET A 114 6.40 4.76 -5.36
N PRO A 115 6.02 5.47 -4.29
CA PRO A 115 6.90 5.66 -3.15
C PRO A 115 7.38 4.35 -2.51
N PRO A 116 6.52 3.33 -2.29
CA PRO A 116 7.01 2.06 -1.79
C PRO A 116 8.07 1.41 -2.66
N LEU A 117 7.96 1.46 -4.00
CA LEU A 117 9.00 0.92 -4.89
C LEU A 117 10.31 1.71 -4.83
N CYS A 118 10.23 3.04 -4.66
CA CYS A 118 11.43 3.85 -4.42
C CYS A 118 12.08 3.46 -3.08
N THR A 119 11.29 3.23 -2.03
CA THR A 119 11.78 2.78 -0.73
C THR A 119 12.40 1.38 -0.80
N VAL A 120 11.87 0.47 -1.62
CA VAL A 120 12.51 -0.83 -1.90
C VAL A 120 13.92 -0.60 -2.49
N GLY A 121 14.03 0.24 -3.52
CA GLY A 121 15.32 0.57 -4.13
C GLY A 121 16.31 1.19 -3.14
N PHE A 122 15.84 2.10 -2.28
CA PHE A 122 16.62 2.69 -1.19
C PHE A 122 17.09 1.62 -0.20
N GLY A 123 16.18 0.79 0.33
CA GLY A 123 16.51 -0.28 1.29
C GLY A 123 17.54 -1.28 0.74
N LEU A 124 17.45 -1.60 -0.57
CA LEU A 124 18.43 -2.45 -1.23
C LEU A 124 19.81 -1.75 -1.36
N ALA A 125 19.86 -0.44 -1.64
CA ALA A 125 21.09 0.33 -1.73
C ALA A 125 21.80 0.45 -0.38
N GLU A 126 21.05 0.70 0.69
CA GLU A 126 21.54 0.79 2.06
C GLU A 126 21.73 -0.59 2.74
N LYS A 127 21.45 -1.69 2.02
CA LYS A 127 21.49 -3.07 2.54
C LYS A 127 20.56 -3.28 3.76
N ASN A 128 19.53 -2.48 3.89
CA ASN A 128 18.53 -2.59 4.93
C ASN A 128 17.32 -3.39 4.41
N MET A 129 17.31 -4.70 4.71
CA MET A 129 16.27 -5.62 4.24
C MET A 129 14.92 -5.40 4.92
N ASP A 130 14.89 -4.80 6.10
CA ASP A 130 13.64 -4.49 6.81
C ASP A 130 12.88 -3.38 6.06
N TYR A 131 13.58 -2.33 5.61
CA TYR A 131 12.99 -1.29 4.78
C TYR A 131 12.52 -1.82 3.43
N ALA A 132 13.36 -2.62 2.76
CA ALA A 132 12.98 -3.20 1.48
C ALA A 132 11.79 -4.15 1.62
N GLY A 133 11.77 -4.99 2.65
CA GLY A 133 10.70 -5.95 2.93
C GLY A 133 9.38 -5.29 3.29
N GLY A 134 9.39 -4.31 4.19
CA GLY A 134 8.20 -3.54 4.55
C GLY A 134 7.59 -2.79 3.36
N ALA A 135 8.44 -2.12 2.58
CA ALA A 135 8.00 -1.36 1.41
C ALA A 135 7.45 -2.25 0.29
N ILE A 136 8.06 -3.42 0.00
CA ILE A 136 7.52 -4.34 -1.01
C ILE A 136 6.19 -4.94 -0.56
N PHE A 137 6.04 -5.22 0.73
CA PHE A 137 4.79 -5.70 1.30
C PHE A 137 3.67 -4.67 1.14
N LEU A 138 3.93 -3.39 1.48
CA LEU A 138 2.99 -2.28 1.29
C LEU A 138 2.60 -2.13 -0.18
N PHE A 139 3.57 -2.18 -1.10
CA PHE A 139 3.31 -2.12 -2.54
C PHE A 139 2.40 -3.25 -3.04
N VAL A 140 2.69 -4.48 -2.62
CA VAL A 140 1.90 -5.67 -3.03
C VAL A 140 0.47 -5.57 -2.52
N ILE A 141 0.28 -5.20 -1.26
CA ILE A 141 -1.05 -5.04 -0.68
C ILE A 141 -1.83 -3.95 -1.42
N ASN A 142 -1.27 -2.76 -1.61
CA ASN A 142 -1.93 -1.67 -2.32
C ASN A 142 -2.30 -2.08 -3.75
N SER A 143 -1.41 -2.79 -4.46
CA SER A 143 -1.68 -3.31 -5.80
C SER A 143 -2.87 -4.27 -5.81
N ILE A 144 -2.93 -5.18 -4.86
CA ILE A 144 -4.04 -6.15 -4.71
C ILE A 144 -5.37 -5.42 -4.47
N TYR A 145 -5.40 -4.42 -3.59
CA TYR A 145 -6.64 -3.69 -3.30
C TYR A 145 -7.12 -2.86 -4.49
N ILE A 146 -6.22 -2.29 -5.29
CA ILE A 146 -6.60 -1.58 -6.53
C ILE A 146 -7.17 -2.57 -7.56
N ILE A 147 -6.57 -3.75 -7.70
CA ILE A 147 -7.09 -4.82 -8.59
C ILE A 147 -8.49 -5.24 -8.15
N ILE A 148 -8.70 -5.45 -6.85
CA ILE A 148 -10.01 -5.83 -6.27
C ILE A 148 -11.03 -4.72 -6.49
N ALA A 149 -10.67 -3.47 -6.21
CA ALA A 149 -11.55 -2.31 -6.44
C ALA A 149 -12.00 -2.24 -7.90
N THR A 150 -11.05 -2.40 -8.84
CA THR A 150 -11.33 -2.43 -10.28
C THR A 150 -12.27 -3.58 -10.63
N TYR A 151 -12.00 -4.77 -10.13
CA TYR A 151 -12.83 -5.96 -10.34
C TYR A 151 -14.27 -5.74 -9.85
N ILE A 152 -14.44 -5.26 -8.62
CA ILE A 152 -15.75 -5.03 -8.00
C ILE A 152 -16.57 -4.05 -8.82
N VAL A 153 -16.02 -2.88 -9.18
CA VAL A 153 -16.75 -1.86 -9.95
C VAL A 153 -17.18 -2.40 -11.31
N LEU A 154 -16.30 -3.08 -12.02
CA LEU A 154 -16.62 -3.64 -13.34
C LEU A 154 -17.68 -4.73 -13.27
N LYS A 155 -17.69 -5.52 -12.20
CA LYS A 155 -18.75 -6.51 -11.95
C LYS A 155 -20.08 -5.85 -11.62
N ILE A 156 -20.10 -4.80 -10.79
CA ILE A 156 -21.32 -4.02 -10.48
C ILE A 156 -21.86 -3.35 -11.73
N LEU A 157 -21.00 -2.77 -12.57
CA LEU A 157 -21.37 -2.13 -13.83
C LEU A 157 -21.72 -3.14 -14.94
N ARG A 158 -21.65 -4.44 -14.66
CA ARG A 158 -21.99 -5.53 -15.59
C ARG A 158 -21.23 -5.41 -16.93
N PHE A 159 -19.93 -5.13 -16.87
CA PHE A 159 -19.13 -5.10 -18.09
C PHE A 159 -19.23 -6.44 -18.84
N PRO A 160 -19.30 -6.41 -20.18
CA PRO A 160 -19.48 -7.61 -20.97
C PRO A 160 -18.29 -8.56 -20.82
N LEU A 161 -18.59 -9.85 -20.64
CA LEU A 161 -17.58 -10.90 -20.62
C LEU A 161 -17.13 -11.21 -22.04
N LEU A 162 -15.83 -11.45 -22.22
CA LEU A 162 -15.31 -11.92 -23.49
C LEU A 162 -15.87 -13.33 -23.79
N ASN A 163 -16.54 -13.45 -24.94
CA ASN A 163 -17.11 -14.71 -25.36
C ASN A 163 -16.11 -15.44 -26.26
N TYR A 164 -15.59 -16.56 -25.78
CA TYR A 164 -14.75 -17.47 -26.59
C TYR A 164 -15.66 -18.38 -27.42
N ALA A 165 -15.34 -18.55 -28.69
CA ALA A 165 -16.11 -19.40 -29.65
C ALA A 165 -16.13 -20.88 -29.23
N ASN A 166 -15.10 -21.33 -28.49
CA ASN A 166 -15.00 -22.72 -28.02
C ASN A 166 -15.48 -22.84 -26.57
N SER A 167 -16.54 -23.62 -26.32
CA SER A 167 -17.15 -23.81 -25.02
C SER A 167 -16.22 -24.42 -23.98
N SER A 168 -15.38 -25.38 -24.37
CA SER A 168 -14.40 -26.02 -23.47
C SER A 168 -13.33 -25.05 -23.02
N ARG A 169 -12.84 -24.22 -23.93
CA ARG A 169 -11.85 -23.15 -23.62
C ARG A 169 -12.46 -22.11 -22.71
N ARG A 170 -13.71 -21.72 -22.92
CA ARG A 170 -14.45 -20.80 -22.05
C ARG A 170 -14.55 -21.32 -20.62
N THR A 171 -14.93 -22.60 -20.45
CA THR A 171 -15.07 -23.21 -19.12
C THR A 171 -13.71 -23.28 -18.40
N PHE A 172 -12.64 -23.64 -19.10
CA PHE A 172 -11.29 -23.67 -18.56
C PHE A 172 -10.83 -22.28 -18.09
N ILE A 173 -11.01 -21.27 -18.94
CA ILE A 173 -10.66 -19.88 -18.63
C ILE A 173 -11.45 -19.36 -17.43
N ASN A 174 -12.77 -19.59 -17.39
CA ASN A 174 -13.59 -19.17 -16.25
C ASN A 174 -13.10 -19.80 -14.95
N ARG A 175 -12.68 -21.07 -14.95
CA ARG A 175 -12.13 -21.73 -13.77
C ARG A 175 -10.81 -21.08 -13.31
N ILE A 176 -9.88 -20.82 -14.24
CA ILE A 176 -8.61 -20.17 -13.93
C ILE A 176 -8.85 -18.78 -13.33
N VAL A 177 -9.68 -17.95 -13.97
CA VAL A 177 -10.00 -16.60 -13.49
C VAL A 177 -10.66 -16.65 -12.11
N THR A 178 -11.59 -17.59 -11.88
CA THR A 178 -12.22 -17.77 -10.58
C THR A 178 -11.20 -18.17 -9.51
N ILE A 179 -10.30 -19.11 -9.81
CA ILE A 179 -9.25 -19.53 -8.87
C ILE A 179 -8.32 -18.36 -8.54
N ILE A 180 -7.87 -17.61 -9.54
CA ILE A 180 -7.03 -16.42 -9.34
C ILE A 180 -7.75 -15.37 -8.50
N SER A 181 -9.03 -15.10 -8.77
CA SER A 181 -9.83 -14.15 -8.00
C SER A 181 -9.95 -14.55 -6.53
N ILE A 182 -10.21 -15.83 -6.26
CA ILE A 182 -10.30 -16.37 -4.90
C ILE A 182 -8.93 -16.28 -4.20
N LEU A 183 -7.86 -16.64 -4.90
CA LEU A 183 -6.49 -16.62 -4.38
C LEU A 183 -6.03 -15.20 -4.01
N ILE A 184 -6.54 -14.18 -4.69
CA ILE A 184 -6.26 -12.78 -4.39
C ILE A 184 -7.19 -12.27 -3.26
N LEU A 185 -8.48 -12.61 -3.30
CA LEU A 185 -9.47 -12.10 -2.36
C LEU A 185 -9.29 -12.62 -0.93
N ILE A 186 -9.03 -13.92 -0.77
CA ILE A 186 -8.94 -14.52 0.57
C ILE A 186 -7.81 -13.90 1.42
N PRO A 187 -6.55 -13.84 0.94
CA PRO A 187 -5.47 -13.20 1.70
C PRO A 187 -5.73 -11.72 1.98
N ALA A 188 -6.34 -11.01 1.02
CA ALA A 188 -6.67 -9.61 1.19
C ALA A 188 -7.67 -9.36 2.30
N VAL A 189 -8.75 -10.17 2.38
CA VAL A 189 -9.75 -10.07 3.47
C VAL A 189 -9.15 -10.42 4.82
N ILE A 190 -8.31 -11.46 4.89
CA ILE A 190 -7.62 -11.84 6.14
C ILE A 190 -6.75 -10.69 6.61
N LYS A 191 -5.89 -10.18 5.73
CA LYS A 191 -4.99 -9.05 6.07
C LYS A 191 -5.74 -7.77 6.41
N PHE A 192 -6.86 -7.50 5.76
CA PHE A 192 -7.70 -6.35 6.11
C PHE A 192 -8.22 -6.45 7.55
N ASN A 193 -8.63 -7.64 7.99
CA ASN A 193 -9.07 -7.84 9.37
C ASN A 193 -7.92 -7.65 10.39
N ASP A 194 -6.72 -8.18 10.09
CA ASP A 194 -5.53 -7.98 10.93
C ASP A 194 -5.21 -6.48 11.08
N VAL A 195 -5.29 -5.76 9.97
CA VAL A 195 -5.05 -4.32 9.91
C VAL A 195 -6.07 -3.50 10.71
N ILE A 196 -7.36 -3.87 10.67
CA ILE A 196 -8.38 -3.23 11.51
C ILE A 196 -8.05 -3.44 13.00
N LYS A 197 -7.66 -4.64 13.39
CA LYS A 197 -7.29 -4.95 14.76
C LYS A 197 -6.06 -4.13 15.21
N GLU A 198 -5.02 -4.09 14.40
CA GLU A 198 -3.82 -3.30 14.64
C GLU A 198 -4.14 -1.80 14.77
N SER A 199 -4.95 -1.25 13.86
CA SER A 199 -5.36 0.15 13.92
C SER A 199 -6.18 0.45 15.18
N SER A 200 -7.09 -0.44 15.56
CA SER A 200 -7.88 -0.31 16.78
C SER A 200 -6.98 -0.34 18.02
N PHE A 201 -6.02 -1.26 18.07
CA PHE A 201 -5.03 -1.34 19.14
C PHE A 201 -4.19 -0.04 19.22
N ASN A 202 -3.67 0.44 18.09
CA ASN A 202 -2.87 1.66 18.04
C ASN A 202 -3.66 2.90 18.49
N SER A 203 -4.94 3.00 18.13
CA SER A 203 -5.81 4.09 18.55
C SER A 203 -6.07 4.03 20.05
N GLN A 204 -6.49 2.87 20.56
CA GLN A 204 -6.75 2.67 21.98
C GLN A 204 -5.51 2.87 22.84
N SER A 205 -4.34 2.42 22.36
CA SER A 205 -3.06 2.62 23.04
C SER A 205 -2.67 4.09 23.13
N LYS A 206 -2.90 4.87 22.07
CA LYS A 206 -2.70 6.32 22.08
C LYS A 206 -3.65 7.03 23.06
N ASP A 207 -4.92 6.65 23.04
CA ASP A 207 -5.92 7.21 23.96
C ASP A 207 -5.58 6.87 25.43
N PHE A 208 -5.13 5.64 25.69
CA PHE A 208 -4.65 5.22 26.99
C PHE A 208 -3.46 6.08 27.45
N LEU A 209 -2.41 6.20 26.63
CA LEU A 209 -1.24 7.01 26.95
C LEU A 209 -1.60 8.49 27.13
N ASN A 210 -2.51 9.04 26.34
CA ASN A 210 -3.00 10.41 26.51
C ASN A 210 -3.68 10.62 27.86
N ASN A 211 -4.40 9.64 28.36
CA ASN A 211 -5.09 9.75 29.65
C ASN A 211 -4.14 9.55 30.85
N GLU A 212 -3.21 8.59 30.75
CA GLU A 212 -2.32 8.22 31.84
C GLU A 212 -1.11 9.16 31.97
N LEU A 213 -0.62 9.73 30.86
CA LEU A 213 0.59 10.56 30.87
C LEU A 213 0.34 12.07 30.99
N VAL A 214 -0.91 12.52 31.06
CA VAL A 214 -1.29 13.96 31.14
C VAL A 214 -0.60 14.70 32.31
N GLY A 215 -0.24 14.02 33.38
CA GLY A 215 0.43 14.60 34.53
C GLY A 215 1.96 14.73 34.42
N LEU A 216 2.57 14.20 33.39
CA LEU A 216 4.02 14.19 33.23
C LEU A 216 4.52 15.39 32.41
N PRO A 217 5.69 15.97 32.76
CA PRO A 217 6.30 17.00 31.95
C PRO A 217 6.71 16.44 30.57
N ASN A 218 6.38 17.13 29.49
CA ASN A 218 6.65 16.74 28.10
C ASN A 218 5.93 15.46 27.65
N TYR A 219 4.74 15.18 28.18
CA TYR A 219 3.95 13.98 27.84
C TYR A 219 3.69 13.86 26.32
N ASP A 220 3.49 14.97 25.60
CA ASP A 220 3.31 14.98 24.15
C ASP A 220 4.49 14.33 23.42
N LEU A 221 5.72 14.60 23.84
CA LEU A 221 6.93 13.99 23.28
C LEU A 221 7.05 12.52 23.62
N LEU A 222 6.57 12.10 24.79
CA LEU A 222 6.55 10.69 25.18
C LEU A 222 5.58 9.90 24.29
N ILE A 223 4.41 10.45 24.01
CA ILE A 223 3.41 9.83 23.14
C ILE A 223 3.91 9.77 21.69
N GLU A 224 4.48 10.86 21.17
CA GLU A 224 5.00 10.91 19.80
C GLU A 224 6.12 9.90 19.56
N ARG A 225 6.92 9.60 20.58
CA ARG A 225 8.04 8.66 20.52
C ARG A 225 7.71 7.25 20.97
N SER A 226 6.50 7.00 21.43
CA SER A 226 6.05 5.66 21.79
C SER A 226 5.86 4.82 20.54
N SER A 227 6.28 3.56 20.61
CA SER A 227 6.06 2.58 19.56
C SER A 227 5.05 1.55 19.99
N PHE A 228 4.12 1.25 19.08
CA PHE A 228 3.05 0.28 19.28
C PHE A 228 3.34 -0.94 18.42
N ASN A 229 3.45 -2.09 19.02
CA ASN A 229 3.65 -3.36 18.31
C ASN A 229 2.46 -4.26 18.60
N TYR A 230 1.58 -4.38 17.61
CA TYR A 230 0.45 -5.28 17.66
C TYR A 230 0.88 -6.68 17.26
N ASN A 231 0.65 -7.66 18.15
CA ASN A 231 0.79 -9.08 17.83
C ASN A 231 -0.36 -9.83 18.49
N ASP A 232 -1.02 -10.73 17.76
CA ASP A 232 -2.18 -11.48 18.29
C ASP A 232 -1.72 -12.34 19.49
N GLY A 233 -2.01 -11.86 20.70
CA GLY A 233 -1.67 -12.51 21.97
C GLY A 233 -0.53 -11.90 22.79
N ASP A 234 0.33 -11.06 22.22
CA ASP A 234 1.43 -10.38 22.95
C ASP A 234 1.70 -8.98 22.36
N SER A 235 0.69 -8.12 22.43
CA SER A 235 0.81 -6.74 21.96
C SER A 235 1.55 -5.88 22.97
N LYS A 236 2.48 -5.03 22.50
CA LYS A 236 3.38 -4.23 23.36
C LYS A 236 3.30 -2.75 23.03
N ILE A 237 3.26 -1.95 24.09
CA ILE A 237 3.44 -0.50 24.04
C ILE A 237 4.83 -0.22 24.61
N THR A 238 5.71 0.36 23.82
CA THR A 238 7.04 0.76 24.28
C THR A 238 7.11 2.27 24.36
N ILE A 239 7.30 2.80 25.56
CA ILE A 239 7.45 4.24 25.83
C ILE A 239 8.95 4.53 25.89
N ASN A 240 9.44 5.31 24.91
CA ASN A 240 10.84 5.71 24.86
C ASN A 240 11.03 6.99 25.69
N THR A 241 11.62 6.86 26.87
CA THR A 241 11.94 7.98 27.74
C THR A 241 13.35 8.51 27.46
N TYR A 242 13.45 9.80 27.17
CA TYR A 242 14.73 10.50 27.07
C TYR A 242 14.89 11.46 28.23
N GLY A 243 15.83 11.20 29.13
CA GLY A 243 16.14 12.09 30.23
C GLY A 243 17.48 11.78 30.87
N GLN A 244 18.11 12.76 31.51
CA GLN A 244 19.33 12.59 32.26
C GLN A 244 19.13 11.90 33.62
N LYS A 245 17.88 11.65 34.02
CA LYS A 245 17.53 10.95 35.27
C LYS A 245 16.56 9.81 34.97
N PRO A 246 16.79 8.63 35.53
CA PRO A 246 15.81 7.55 35.44
C PRO A 246 14.49 7.98 36.09
N LEU A 247 13.37 7.51 35.56
CA LEU A 247 12.04 7.67 36.20
C LEU A 247 12.09 6.96 37.56
N SER A 248 11.47 7.59 38.57
CA SER A 248 11.36 6.96 39.90
C SER A 248 10.39 5.77 39.83
N ASP A 249 10.63 4.75 40.67
CA ASP A 249 9.77 3.55 40.75
C ASP A 249 8.29 3.89 41.04
N GLU A 250 8.03 5.01 41.73
CA GLU A 250 6.68 5.54 41.98
C GLU A 250 5.99 6.07 40.71
N THR A 251 6.74 6.40 39.66
CA THR A 251 6.19 6.88 38.37
C THR A 251 5.93 5.70 37.41
N ILE A 252 6.45 4.51 37.72
CA ILE A 252 6.34 3.30 36.89
C ILE A 252 5.24 2.37 37.43
N SER A 253 4.85 2.51 38.69
CA SER A 253 3.79 1.73 39.36
C SER A 253 2.40 2.35 39.12
#